data_5e27d58f4e9bcbe9461c5ca3d1189b4e
#
_entry.id   5e27d58f4e9bcbe9461c5ca3d1189b4e
#
_cell.length_a   1.000
_cell.length_b   1.000
_cell.length_c   1.000
_cell.angle_alpha   90.00
_cell.angle_beta   90.00
_cell.angle_gamma   90.00
#
_symmetry.space_group_name_H-M   'P 1'
#
loop_
_entity.id
_entity.type
_entity.pdbx_description
1 polymer ?
#
loop_
_entity_poly.entity_id
_entity_poly.type
_entity_poly.pdbx_seq_one_letter_code
_entity_poly.pdbx_strand_id
1 'polypeptide(L)' 'MHVKKGDKVQVISGKDKGKSGVIVRALPRENKIIVENVALYKRHMKGSTGKVGRIIEKSRPIDASNVKRIGK' A
#
# COMPACT_ATOMS: atom_id res chain seq x y z
N MET A 1 16.89 -4.63 0.12
CA MET A 1 15.72 -3.97 0.74
C MET A 1 15.59 -4.45 2.18
N HIS A 2 15.36 -3.55 3.11
CA HIS A 2 15.32 -3.90 4.54
C HIS A 2 13.99 -4.51 4.99
N VAL A 3 13.01 -4.56 4.11
CA VAL A 3 11.68 -5.14 4.38
C VAL A 3 11.30 -6.07 3.24
N LYS A 4 10.36 -6.97 3.51
CA LYS A 4 9.92 -7.92 2.50
C LYS A 4 8.44 -8.27 2.73
N LYS A 5 7.84 -8.97 1.77
CA LYS A 5 6.46 -9.41 1.87
C LYS A 5 6.22 -10.17 3.16
N GLY A 6 5.17 -9.81 3.85
CA GLY A 6 4.80 -10.41 5.13
C GLY A 6 5.30 -9.68 6.36
N ASP A 7 6.21 -8.72 6.19
CA ASP A 7 6.70 -7.94 7.31
C ASP A 7 5.66 -6.90 7.72
N LYS A 8 5.55 -6.69 9.01
CA LYS A 8 4.71 -5.62 9.54
C LYS A 8 5.55 -4.36 9.67
N VAL A 9 5.05 -3.29 9.09
CA VAL A 9 5.77 -2.02 9.02
C VAL A 9 4.89 -0.86 9.43
N GLN A 10 5.52 0.23 9.79
CA GLN A 10 4.84 1.49 10.07
C GLN A 10 5.39 2.56 9.14
N VAL A 11 4.51 3.37 8.60
CA VAL A 11 4.91 4.49 7.75
C VAL A 11 5.45 5.60 8.62
N ILE A 12 6.66 6.05 8.30
CA ILE A 12 7.36 7.06 9.10
C ILE A 12 7.44 8.43 8.44
N SER A 13 6.99 8.53 7.20
CA SER A 13 6.97 9.83 6.50
C SER A 13 5.88 9.83 5.44
N GLY A 14 5.54 11.02 4.96
CA GLY A 14 4.52 11.18 3.95
C GLY A 14 3.13 11.35 4.51
N LYS A 15 2.13 11.26 3.63
CA LYS A 15 0.73 11.48 4.00
C LYS A 15 0.21 10.42 4.98
N ASP A 16 0.75 9.23 4.92
CA ASP A 16 0.27 8.11 5.74
C ASP A 16 1.11 7.88 6.98
N LYS A 17 1.93 8.86 7.35
CA LYS A 17 2.76 8.78 8.54
C LYS A 17 1.93 8.33 9.75
N GLY A 18 2.44 7.32 10.45
CA GLY A 18 1.76 6.77 11.63
C GLY A 18 0.89 5.55 11.33
N LYS A 19 0.56 5.30 10.08
CA LYS A 19 -0.20 4.10 9.73
C LYS A 19 0.72 2.89 9.72
N SER A 20 0.15 1.74 10.02
CA SER A 20 0.88 0.48 10.00
C SER A 20 0.09 -0.58 9.24
N GLY A 21 0.80 -1.58 8.79
CA GLY A 21 0.18 -2.68 8.07
C GLY A 21 1.21 -3.71 7.68
N VAL A 22 0.76 -4.74 6.98
CA VAL A 22 1.60 -5.83 6.51
C VAL A 22 1.92 -5.62 5.03
N ILE A 23 3.18 -5.84 4.66
CA ILE A 23 3.58 -5.74 3.25
C ILE A 23 2.95 -6.88 2.48
N VAL A 24 2.13 -6.53 1.49
CA VAL A 24 1.49 -7.52 0.62
C VAL A 24 2.29 -7.79 -0.64
N ARG A 25 3.19 -6.90 -1.00
CA ARG A 25 4.07 -7.08 -2.15
C ARG A 25 5.31 -6.22 -2.02
N ALA A 26 6.43 -6.73 -2.47
CA ALA A 26 7.69 -5.98 -2.52
C ALA A 26 8.14 -5.84 -3.97
N LEU A 27 8.65 -4.67 -4.32
CA LEU A 27 9.15 -4.35 -5.65
C LEU A 27 10.62 -3.94 -5.53
N PRO A 28 11.53 -4.91 -5.37
CA PRO A 28 12.92 -4.58 -5.07
C PRO A 28 13.62 -3.77 -6.15
N ARG A 29 13.26 -3.96 -7.41
CA ARG A 29 13.86 -3.18 -8.50
C ARG A 29 13.59 -1.70 -8.38
N GLU A 30 12.44 -1.34 -7.83
CA GLU A 30 12.01 0.04 -7.68
C GLU A 30 12.21 0.54 -6.26
N ASN A 31 12.68 -0.32 -5.37
CA ASN A 31 12.80 -0.03 -3.94
C ASN A 31 11.47 0.44 -3.36
N LYS A 32 10.39 -0.19 -3.80
CA LYS A 32 9.03 0.15 -3.35
C LYS A 32 8.33 -1.06 -2.78
N ILE A 33 7.33 -0.79 -1.96
CA ILE A 33 6.52 -1.83 -1.35
C ILE A 33 5.06 -1.43 -1.39
N ILE A 34 4.19 -2.42 -1.32
CA ILE A 34 2.76 -2.20 -1.18
C ILE A 34 2.36 -2.71 0.19
N VAL A 35 1.82 -1.82 1.01
CA VAL A 35 1.43 -2.13 2.38
C VAL A 35 -0.09 -2.12 2.48
N GLU A 36 -0.63 -3.14 3.11
CA GLU A 36 -2.07 -3.24 3.33
C GLU A 36 -2.58 -2.02 4.11
N ASN A 37 -3.68 -1.44 3.64
CA ASN A 37 -4.34 -0.28 4.26
C ASN A 37 -3.51 1.00 4.31
N VAL A 38 -2.42 1.05 3.56
CA VAL A 38 -1.55 2.22 3.50
C VAL A 38 -1.50 2.74 2.07
N ALA A 39 -1.43 4.05 1.92
CA ALA A 39 -1.39 4.72 0.63
C ALA A 39 -2.57 4.33 -0.26
N LEU A 40 -3.74 4.26 0.34
CA LEU A 40 -4.95 3.89 -0.36
C LEU A 40 -5.38 4.97 -1.34
N TYR A 41 -5.90 4.54 -2.46
CA TYR A 41 -6.57 5.43 -3.40
C TYR A 41 -7.86 4.78 -3.87
N LYS A 42 -8.81 5.62 -4.21
CA LYS A 42 -10.11 5.15 -4.70
C LYS A 42 -10.11 5.11 -6.20
N ARG A 43 -10.59 4.03 -6.75
CA ARG A 43 -10.75 3.86 -8.18
C ARG A 43 -12.22 3.64 -8.49
N HIS A 44 -12.78 4.53 -9.28
CA HIS A 44 -14.17 4.41 -9.70
C HIS A 44 -14.25 3.47 -10.89
N MET A 45 -14.96 2.38 -10.71
CA MET A 45 -15.15 1.39 -11.76
C MET A 45 -16.53 1.59 -12.37
N LYS A 46 -16.55 1.94 -13.64
CA LYS A 46 -17.83 2.06 -14.34
C LYS A 46 -18.41 0.68 -14.58
N GLY A 47 -19.69 0.53 -14.27
CA GLY A 47 -20.40 -0.67 -14.64
C GLY A 47 -20.65 -0.70 -16.16
N SER A 48 -20.68 -1.88 -16.72
CA SER A 48 -21.07 -2.06 -18.11
C SER A 48 -22.59 -2.24 -18.18
N THR A 49 -23.16 -1.87 -19.32
CA THR A 49 -24.59 -2.09 -19.58
C THR A 49 -25.50 -1.50 -18.51
N GLY A 50 -25.27 -0.23 -18.17
CA GLY A 50 -26.17 0.50 -17.30
C GLY A 50 -26.09 0.16 -15.83
N LYS A 51 -25.15 -0.66 -15.44
CA LYS A 51 -24.98 -0.98 -14.02
C LYS A 51 -24.31 0.18 -13.29
N VAL A 52 -24.60 0.28 -12.00
CA VAL A 52 -23.98 1.28 -11.17
C VAL A 52 -22.49 0.96 -11.02
N GLY A 53 -21.65 1.98 -11.17
CA GLY A 53 -20.23 1.83 -10.94
C GLY A 53 -19.95 1.59 -9.46
N ARG A 54 -18.77 1.09 -9.17
CA ARG A 54 -18.35 0.88 -7.79
C ARG A 54 -17.01 1.56 -7.54
N ILE A 55 -16.78 1.89 -6.30
CA ILE A 55 -15.52 2.48 -5.86
C ILE A 55 -14.72 1.40 -5.15
N ILE A 56 -13.47 1.23 -5.60
CA ILE A 56 -12.55 0.26 -5.02
C ILE A 56 -11.37 1.02 -4.42
N GLU A 57 -10.99 0.65 -3.21
CA GLU A 57 -9.78 1.18 -2.59
C GLU A 57 -8.63 0.21 -2.85
N LYS A 58 -7.52 0.75 -3.34
CA LYS A 58 -6.32 -0.03 -3.62
C LYS A 58 -5.12 0.64 -2.99
N SER A 59 -4.14 -0.16 -2.57
CA SER A 59 -2.90 0.36 -2.02
C SER A 59 -1.93 0.70 -3.15
N ARG A 60 -1.25 1.83 -3.02
CA ARG A 60 -0.21 2.25 -3.96
C ARG A 60 1.15 1.81 -3.48
N PRO A 61 2.10 1.58 -4.40
CA PRO A 61 3.48 1.39 -4.01
C PRO A 61 4.03 2.64 -3.33
N ILE A 62 4.80 2.44 -2.27
CA ILE A 62 5.49 3.53 -1.58
C ILE A 62 6.96 3.13 -1.43
N ASP A 63 7.83 4.14 -1.25
CA ASP A 63 9.24 3.87 -1.06
C ASP A 63 9.48 3.06 0.21
N ALA A 64 10.32 2.05 0.10
CA ALA A 64 10.68 1.23 1.25
C ALA A 64 11.34 2.06 2.37
N SER A 65 12.01 3.16 2.00
CA SER A 65 12.62 4.05 2.97
C SER A 65 11.60 4.83 3.80
N ASN A 66 10.34 4.88 3.36
CA ASN A 66 9.29 5.59 4.08
C ASN A 66 8.64 4.74 5.17
N VAL A 67 9.10 3.52 5.36
CA VAL A 67 8.53 2.62 6.35
C VAL A 67 9.61 2.05 7.27
N LYS A 68 9.18 1.66 8.45
CA LYS A 68 10.03 1.02 9.45
C LYS A 68 9.39 -0.32 9.80
N ARG A 69 10.20 -1.36 9.80
CA ARG A 69 9.71 -2.68 10.20
C ARG A 69 9.46 -2.70 11.72
N ILE A 70 8.27 -3.09 12.12
CA ILE A 70 7.87 -3.14 13.51
C ILE A 70 7.52 -4.55 13.99
N GLY A 71 7.57 -5.51 13.07
CA GLY A 71 7.28 -6.88 13.42
C GLY A 71 7.23 -7.75 12.18
N LYS A 72 6.92 -8.98 12.36
CA LYS A 72 6.72 -9.91 11.25
C LYS A 72 5.27 -10.02 10.88
#